data_a216254724dc808fffa2f1d94388b215
#
_entry.id   a216254724dc808fffa2f1d94388b215
#
_cell.length_a   1.000
_cell.length_b   1.000
_cell.length_c   1.000
_cell.angle_alpha   90.00
_cell.angle_beta   90.00
_cell.angle_gamma   90.00
#
_symmetry.space_group_name_H-M   'P 1'
#
loop_
_entity.id
_entity.type
_entity.pdbx_description
1 polymer ?
#
loop_
_entity_poly.entity_id
_entity_poly.type
_entity_poly.pdbx_seq_one_letter_code
_entity_poly.pdbx_strand_id
1 'polypeptide(L)'
;MKKIILFFIIFTFQFSNLSSNEPKLEKIISGLKGPWSLTFINETRVLVTEKTGNIFLANINKKKLNKIDHNLNILVDGQGGLLEVLYSNEYVFVSYSENRGGGRSSTSVAKAKFNEKELKFKNIFRAEPPINSGYHFGSRLVIKDNLLYITAGERGEGMIAQDPTKHPGSIIRIHLDGKIPKNNPKFKGKENWLPEIFQIGVRNPQGMDLSP
;
A
#
# COMPACT_ATOMS: atom_id res chain seq x y z
N MET A 1 -2.37 -43.49 -70.12
CA MET A 1 -2.38 -42.09 -69.66
C MET A 1 -3.28 -42.03 -68.40
N LYS A 2 -2.65 -41.96 -67.22
CA LYS A 2 -3.36 -41.84 -65.94
C LYS A 2 -3.56 -40.35 -65.63
N LYS A 3 -4.82 -39.90 -65.53
CA LYS A 3 -5.16 -38.53 -65.10
C LYS A 3 -5.06 -38.45 -63.60
N ILE A 4 -4.15 -37.61 -63.09
CA ILE A 4 -4.00 -37.26 -61.68
C ILE A 4 -4.96 -36.08 -61.43
N ILE A 5 -6.00 -36.31 -60.61
CA ILE A 5 -6.89 -35.27 -60.14
C ILE A 5 -6.33 -34.73 -58.84
N LEU A 6 -5.87 -33.47 -58.89
CA LEU A 6 -5.33 -32.75 -57.74
C LEU A 6 -6.49 -32.09 -56.98
N PHE A 7 -6.81 -32.60 -55.78
CA PHE A 7 -7.82 -32.01 -54.88
C PHE A 7 -7.16 -30.84 -54.12
N PHE A 8 -7.57 -29.62 -54.39
CA PHE A 8 -7.18 -28.44 -53.61
C PHE A 8 -8.18 -28.33 -52.45
N ILE A 9 -7.74 -28.59 -51.21
CA ILE A 9 -8.52 -28.33 -50.01
C ILE A 9 -8.27 -26.86 -49.64
N ILE A 10 -9.28 -26.00 -49.88
CA ILE A 10 -9.28 -24.61 -49.43
C ILE A 10 -9.67 -24.61 -47.95
N PHE A 11 -8.70 -24.39 -47.07
CA PHE A 11 -8.94 -24.15 -45.67
C PHE A 11 -9.36 -22.68 -45.48
N THR A 12 -10.66 -22.44 -45.35
CA THR A 12 -11.18 -21.11 -44.95
C THR A 12 -10.98 -20.92 -43.45
N PHE A 13 -9.96 -20.16 -43.10
CA PHE A 13 -9.82 -19.65 -41.73
C PHE A 13 -10.94 -18.64 -41.47
N GLN A 14 -11.93 -19.03 -40.68
CA GLN A 14 -12.88 -18.08 -40.10
C GLN A 14 -12.19 -17.34 -38.97
N PHE A 15 -11.76 -16.13 -39.24
CA PHE A 15 -11.36 -15.19 -38.17
C PHE A 15 -12.64 -14.77 -37.44
N SER A 16 -12.91 -15.38 -36.29
CA SER A 16 -13.87 -14.82 -35.35
C SER A 16 -13.30 -13.49 -34.86
N ASN A 17 -13.95 -12.38 -35.19
CA ASN A 17 -13.68 -11.09 -34.60
C ASN A 17 -13.92 -11.19 -33.10
N LEU A 18 -12.87 -11.41 -32.31
CA LEU A 18 -12.87 -11.18 -30.89
C LEU A 18 -13.04 -9.68 -30.70
N SER A 19 -14.27 -9.22 -30.56
CA SER A 19 -14.57 -7.87 -30.09
C SER A 19 -14.12 -7.80 -28.63
N SER A 20 -12.92 -7.29 -28.39
CA SER A 20 -12.53 -6.89 -27.06
C SER A 20 -13.38 -5.66 -26.71
N ASN A 21 -14.27 -5.78 -25.74
CA ASN A 21 -14.89 -4.60 -25.14
C ASN A 21 -13.77 -3.78 -24.52
N GLU A 22 -13.43 -2.67 -25.14
CA GLU A 22 -12.47 -1.73 -24.56
C GLU A 22 -13.01 -1.26 -23.20
N PRO A 23 -12.17 -1.27 -22.14
CA PRO A 23 -12.59 -0.79 -20.84
C PRO A 23 -12.96 0.69 -20.95
N LYS A 24 -14.17 1.04 -20.53
CA LYS A 24 -14.63 2.44 -20.46
C LYS A 24 -14.25 3.02 -19.12
N LEU A 25 -13.53 4.16 -19.15
CA LEU A 25 -13.23 4.94 -17.95
C LEU A 25 -14.40 5.87 -17.65
N GLU A 26 -14.96 5.76 -16.45
CA GLU A 26 -15.97 6.68 -15.95
C GLU A 26 -15.40 7.52 -14.80
N LYS A 27 -15.58 8.84 -14.84
CA LYS A 27 -15.23 9.74 -13.77
C LYS A 27 -16.26 9.66 -12.66
N ILE A 28 -15.95 9.01 -11.56
CA ILE A 28 -16.85 8.81 -10.42
C ILE A 28 -16.88 10.04 -9.51
N ILE A 29 -15.71 10.56 -9.13
CA ILE A 29 -15.54 11.67 -8.18
C ILE A 29 -14.51 12.65 -8.71
N SER A 30 -14.67 13.92 -8.36
CA SER A 30 -13.73 14.99 -8.65
C SER A 30 -13.42 15.80 -7.39
N GLY A 31 -12.41 16.67 -7.46
CA GLY A 31 -12.02 17.57 -6.36
C GLY A 31 -10.90 17.04 -5.48
N LEU A 32 -10.37 15.83 -5.73
CA LEU A 32 -9.18 15.29 -5.06
C LEU A 32 -7.91 15.98 -5.58
N LYS A 33 -6.97 16.24 -4.66
CA LYS A 33 -5.67 16.85 -4.95
C LYS A 33 -4.52 15.91 -4.57
N GLY A 34 -3.98 15.19 -5.53
CA GLY A 34 -2.92 14.21 -5.30
C GLY A 34 -3.39 13.01 -4.46
N PRO A 35 -4.47 12.31 -4.88
CA PRO A 35 -4.91 11.11 -4.19
C PRO A 35 -3.80 10.06 -4.26
N TRP A 36 -3.54 9.41 -3.13
CA TRP A 36 -2.50 8.39 -3.02
C TRP A 36 -3.08 6.97 -3.00
N SER A 37 -4.04 6.72 -2.13
CA SER A 37 -4.63 5.41 -1.93
C SER A 37 -6.13 5.50 -1.68
N LEU A 38 -6.80 4.38 -1.89
CA LEU A 38 -8.21 4.21 -1.57
C LEU A 38 -8.48 2.80 -1.04
N THR A 39 -9.52 2.70 -0.21
CA THR A 39 -10.04 1.42 0.27
C THR A 39 -11.56 1.46 0.37
N PHE A 40 -12.22 0.38 -0.03
CA PHE A 40 -13.66 0.27 0.08
C PHE A 40 -14.07 -0.06 1.53
N ILE A 41 -15.05 0.67 2.06
CA ILE A 41 -15.77 0.32 3.28
C ILE A 41 -16.92 -0.63 2.95
N ASN A 42 -17.60 -0.33 1.85
CA ASN A 42 -18.64 -1.14 1.23
C ASN A 42 -18.78 -0.74 -0.25
N GLU A 43 -19.74 -1.31 -0.96
CA GLU A 43 -19.96 -1.10 -2.40
C GLU A 43 -20.10 0.38 -2.83
N THR A 44 -20.52 1.26 -1.92
CA THR A 44 -20.82 2.67 -2.23
C THR A 44 -19.95 3.69 -1.51
N ARG A 45 -19.16 3.26 -0.52
CA ARG A 45 -18.33 4.15 0.31
C ARG A 45 -16.87 3.75 0.27
N VAL A 46 -16.03 4.73 0.02
CA VAL A 46 -14.59 4.57 -0.14
C VAL A 46 -13.86 5.59 0.72
N LEU A 47 -12.85 5.15 1.48
CA LEU A 47 -11.88 6.07 2.06
C LEU A 47 -10.80 6.38 1.03
N VAL A 48 -10.42 7.64 0.94
CA VAL A 48 -9.36 8.12 0.05
C VAL A 48 -8.40 8.97 0.84
N THR A 49 -7.09 8.74 0.67
CA THR A 49 -6.04 9.60 1.20
C THR A 49 -5.50 10.53 0.12
N GLU A 50 -5.19 11.74 0.51
CA GLU A 50 -4.34 12.64 -0.27
C GLU A 50 -2.97 12.73 0.37
N LYS A 51 -1.93 12.72 -0.43
CA LYS A 51 -0.54 12.81 0.03
C LYS A 51 -0.30 14.00 0.97
N THR A 52 -1.03 15.09 0.77
CA THR A 52 -0.95 16.31 1.59
C THR A 52 -1.46 16.15 3.01
N GLY A 53 -2.04 14.99 3.35
CA GLY A 53 -2.51 14.68 4.69
C GLY A 53 -4.02 14.70 4.86
N ASN A 54 -4.81 14.79 3.81
CA ASN A 54 -6.26 14.72 3.93
C ASN A 54 -6.76 13.27 3.85
N ILE A 55 -7.82 12.98 4.61
CA ILE A 55 -8.62 11.76 4.48
C ILE A 55 -10.04 12.14 4.11
N PHE A 56 -10.58 11.50 3.08
CA PHE A 56 -11.96 11.71 2.65
C PHE A 56 -12.75 10.42 2.70
N LEU A 57 -14.00 10.54 3.12
CA LEU A 57 -15.04 9.55 2.87
C LEU A 57 -15.78 9.95 1.59
N ALA A 58 -15.60 9.17 0.55
CA ALA A 58 -16.27 9.34 -0.72
C ALA A 58 -17.52 8.45 -0.77
N ASN A 59 -18.65 9.02 -1.17
CA ASN A 59 -19.85 8.26 -1.54
C ASN A 59 -19.97 8.24 -3.06
N ILE A 60 -19.81 7.06 -3.66
CA ILE A 60 -19.76 6.85 -5.10
C ILE A 60 -21.09 7.25 -5.75
N ASN A 61 -22.21 6.77 -5.21
CA ASN A 61 -23.55 7.00 -5.77
C ASN A 61 -23.97 8.47 -5.69
N LYS A 62 -23.63 9.13 -4.59
CA LYS A 62 -23.96 10.56 -4.36
C LYS A 62 -22.91 11.51 -4.95
N LYS A 63 -21.80 10.98 -5.47
CA LYS A 63 -20.64 11.73 -5.99
C LYS A 63 -20.15 12.81 -5.01
N LYS A 64 -20.12 12.48 -3.71
CA LYS A 64 -19.82 13.42 -2.61
C LYS A 64 -18.58 13.01 -1.86
N LEU A 65 -17.74 14.01 -1.53
CA LEU A 65 -16.57 13.90 -0.65
C LEU A 65 -16.87 14.57 0.69
N ASN A 66 -16.64 13.86 1.78
CA ASN A 66 -16.64 14.44 3.12
C ASN A 66 -15.23 14.26 3.70
N LYS A 67 -14.62 15.35 4.15
CA LYS A 67 -13.34 15.29 4.85
C LYS A 67 -13.55 14.69 6.23
N ILE A 68 -12.61 13.83 6.66
CA ILE A 68 -12.55 13.28 8.01
C ILE A 68 -11.33 13.90 8.71
N ASP A 69 -11.55 14.42 9.92
CA ASP A 69 -10.48 14.96 10.75
C ASP A 69 -9.63 13.84 11.37
N HIS A 70 -8.37 14.12 11.67
CA HIS A 70 -7.45 13.16 12.30
C HIS A 70 -6.29 13.83 13.02
N ASN A 71 -5.59 13.06 13.87
CA ASN A 71 -4.50 13.53 14.75
C ASN A 71 -3.09 13.11 14.29
N LEU A 72 -2.90 12.70 13.03
CA LEU A 72 -1.58 12.28 12.54
C LEU A 72 -0.62 13.46 12.43
N ASN A 73 0.64 13.25 12.86
CA ASN A 73 1.73 14.22 12.69
C ASN A 73 2.54 13.86 11.45
N ILE A 74 2.16 14.41 10.31
CA ILE A 74 2.68 14.07 8.99
C ILE A 74 3.75 15.07 8.56
N LEU A 75 4.88 14.58 8.03
CA LEU A 75 5.85 15.38 7.29
C LEU A 75 5.63 15.16 5.79
N VAL A 76 5.12 16.18 5.10
CA VAL A 76 4.95 16.15 3.64
C VAL A 76 6.24 16.66 3.00
N ASP A 77 7.05 15.73 2.49
CA ASP A 77 8.32 16.03 1.82
C ASP A 77 8.61 14.99 0.73
N GLY A 78 8.99 15.44 -0.46
CA GLY A 78 9.30 14.58 -1.59
C GLY A 78 8.19 13.56 -1.89
N GLN A 79 8.47 12.28 -1.72
CA GLN A 79 7.50 11.18 -1.87
C GLN A 79 6.68 10.93 -0.59
N GLY A 80 7.08 11.53 0.54
CA GLY A 80 6.41 11.38 1.83
C GLY A 80 5.12 12.19 1.95
N GLY A 81 4.27 11.78 2.89
CA GLY A 81 2.96 12.35 3.17
C GLY A 81 2.05 11.34 3.86
N LEU A 82 0.75 11.50 3.72
CA LEU A 82 -0.22 10.47 4.06
C LEU A 82 -0.36 9.54 2.84
N LEU A 83 -0.14 8.26 3.05
CA LEU A 83 0.10 7.31 1.97
C LEU A 83 -1.03 6.27 1.90
N GLU A 84 -0.79 5.03 2.31
CA GLU A 84 -1.80 3.99 2.22
C GLU A 84 -2.96 4.21 3.19
N VAL A 85 -4.15 3.78 2.77
CA VAL A 85 -5.30 3.57 3.65
C VAL A 85 -5.87 2.18 3.42
N LEU A 86 -6.12 1.45 4.51
CA LEU A 86 -6.72 0.12 4.48
C LEU A 86 -7.83 0.05 5.52
N TYR A 87 -9.02 -0.38 5.11
CA TYR A 87 -10.16 -0.62 5.99
C TYR A 87 -10.34 -2.12 6.22
N SER A 88 -10.40 -2.52 7.47
CA SER A 88 -10.65 -3.91 7.85
C SER A 88 -11.31 -4.00 9.22
N ASN A 89 -12.40 -4.77 9.33
CA ASN A 89 -13.07 -5.08 10.59
C ASN A 89 -13.35 -3.85 11.48
N GLU A 90 -13.98 -2.81 10.91
CA GLU A 90 -14.28 -1.54 11.57
C GLU A 90 -13.07 -0.68 11.95
N TYR A 91 -11.86 -1.06 11.52
CA TYR A 91 -10.65 -0.28 11.76
C TYR A 91 -10.09 0.27 10.45
N VAL A 92 -9.52 1.46 10.57
CA VAL A 92 -8.74 2.12 9.51
C VAL A 92 -7.28 2.04 9.89
N PHE A 93 -6.48 1.53 8.99
CA PHE A 93 -5.02 1.53 9.07
C PHE A 93 -4.50 2.52 8.04
N VAL A 94 -3.51 3.29 8.40
CA VAL A 94 -2.83 4.19 7.46
C VAL A 94 -1.33 4.04 7.60
N SER A 95 -0.62 4.14 6.48
CA SER A 95 0.82 4.39 6.49
C SER A 95 1.08 5.84 6.12
N TYR A 96 2.12 6.42 6.70
CA TYR A 96 2.46 7.83 6.48
C TYR A 96 3.92 8.11 6.82
N SER A 97 4.44 9.20 6.29
CA SER A 97 5.73 9.75 6.74
C SER A 97 5.53 10.51 8.04
N GLU A 98 5.80 9.87 9.17
CA GLU A 98 5.68 10.50 10.49
C GLU A 98 6.78 11.54 10.68
N ASN A 99 6.39 12.75 11.07
CA ASN A 99 7.33 13.79 11.47
C ASN A 99 8.03 13.41 12.79
N ARG A 100 9.33 13.22 12.74
CA ARG A 100 10.17 12.82 13.88
C ARG A 100 11.05 13.97 14.39
N GLY A 101 10.78 15.20 13.92
CA GLY A 101 11.53 16.40 14.26
C GLY A 101 12.85 16.55 13.49
N GLY A 102 13.35 17.77 13.41
CA GLY A 102 14.63 18.09 12.74
C GLY A 102 14.65 17.72 11.25
N GLY A 103 13.52 17.80 10.54
CA GLY A 103 13.40 17.41 9.13
C GLY A 103 13.45 15.89 8.87
N ARG A 104 13.49 15.08 9.92
CA ARG A 104 13.53 13.61 9.81
C ARG A 104 12.13 13.02 9.83
N SER A 105 11.95 11.94 9.09
CA SER A 105 10.70 11.17 9.04
C SER A 105 10.94 9.68 9.03
N SER A 106 9.92 8.93 9.44
CA SER A 106 9.87 7.46 9.34
C SER A 106 8.64 7.03 8.57
N THR A 107 8.70 5.89 7.87
CA THR A 107 7.51 5.16 7.51
C THR A 107 6.86 4.64 8.77
N SER A 108 5.68 5.13 9.09
CA SER A 108 4.92 4.75 10.28
C SER A 108 3.54 4.25 9.90
N VAL A 109 2.98 3.39 10.76
CA VAL A 109 1.62 2.87 10.59
C VAL A 109 0.81 3.15 11.83
N ALA A 110 -0.38 3.69 11.62
CA ALA A 110 -1.33 3.99 12.68
C ALA A 110 -2.69 3.33 12.41
N LYS A 111 -3.42 3.05 13.50
CA LYS A 111 -4.73 2.40 13.51
C LYS A 111 -5.73 3.26 14.27
N ALA A 112 -6.95 3.38 13.75
CA ALA A 112 -8.08 4.00 14.42
C ALA A 112 -9.35 3.14 14.26
N LYS A 113 -10.27 3.20 15.21
CA LYS A 113 -11.63 2.71 14.98
C LYS A 113 -12.30 3.65 13.99
N PHE A 114 -13.01 3.11 13.00
CA PHE A 114 -13.66 3.91 11.97
C PHE A 114 -14.74 4.83 12.58
N ASN A 115 -14.68 6.09 12.22
CA ASN A 115 -15.68 7.11 12.49
C ASN A 115 -15.70 8.11 11.33
N GLU A 116 -16.87 8.50 10.87
CA GLU A 116 -17.03 9.34 9.68
C GLU A 116 -16.67 10.82 9.92
N LYS A 117 -16.52 11.25 11.18
CA LYS A 117 -16.21 12.64 11.54
C LYS A 117 -14.74 12.80 11.93
N GLU A 118 -14.21 11.90 12.74
CA GLU A 118 -12.86 11.99 13.29
C GLU A 118 -12.23 10.61 13.45
N LEU A 119 -10.99 10.44 12.99
CA LEU A 119 -10.18 9.24 13.19
C LEU A 119 -9.09 9.51 14.22
N LYS A 120 -9.23 8.93 15.42
CA LYS A 120 -8.24 9.02 16.51
C LYS A 120 -7.21 7.92 16.36
N PHE A 121 -6.19 8.18 15.56
CA PHE A 121 -5.13 7.23 15.29
C PHE A 121 -4.19 7.04 16.48
N LYS A 122 -3.76 5.77 16.66
CA LYS A 122 -2.64 5.39 17.51
C LYS A 122 -1.61 4.65 16.66
N ASN A 123 -0.34 5.03 16.78
CA ASN A 123 0.72 4.30 16.08
C ASN A 123 0.85 2.88 16.61
N ILE A 124 0.94 1.94 15.68
CA ILE A 124 1.19 0.51 15.93
C ILE A 124 2.56 0.06 15.40
N PHE A 125 3.19 0.88 14.53
CA PHE A 125 4.53 0.66 14.02
C PHE A 125 5.21 1.99 13.67
N ARG A 126 6.52 2.06 13.88
CA ARG A 126 7.42 3.14 13.46
C ARG A 126 8.73 2.57 12.96
N ALA A 127 9.10 2.89 11.73
CA ALA A 127 10.41 2.49 11.23
C ALA A 127 11.54 3.29 11.93
N GLU A 128 12.58 2.57 12.33
CA GLU A 128 13.78 3.15 12.93
C GLU A 128 15.02 2.79 12.10
N PRO A 129 15.99 3.69 11.96
CA PRO A 129 15.99 5.07 12.43
C PRO A 129 15.14 6.00 11.54
N PRO A 130 14.70 7.17 12.06
CA PRO A 130 14.15 8.23 11.23
C PRO A 130 15.26 8.88 10.39
N ILE A 131 14.96 9.18 9.11
CA ILE A 131 15.94 9.68 8.14
C ILE A 131 15.48 11.03 7.59
N ASN A 132 16.42 11.94 7.38
CA ASN A 132 16.18 13.20 6.68
C ASN A 132 16.27 12.95 5.16
N SER A 133 15.19 12.47 4.59
CA SER A 133 15.07 12.19 3.15
C SER A 133 13.60 12.16 2.73
N GLY A 134 13.33 12.76 1.59
CA GLY A 134 12.02 12.74 0.93
C GLY A 134 11.79 11.52 0.03
N TYR A 135 12.68 10.50 0.01
CA TYR A 135 12.64 9.37 -0.91
C TYR A 135 12.20 8.07 -0.25
N HIS A 136 11.65 7.16 -1.06
CA HIS A 136 11.51 5.73 -0.86
C HIS A 136 10.86 5.33 0.49
N PHE A 137 9.60 5.69 0.69
CA PHE A 137 8.86 5.32 1.91
C PHE A 137 8.29 3.90 1.86
N GLY A 138 8.15 3.30 0.65
CA GLY A 138 7.40 2.05 0.48
C GLY A 138 5.92 2.27 0.79
N SER A 139 5.51 1.96 2.02
CA SER A 139 4.23 2.32 2.66
C SER A 139 3.02 1.47 2.32
N ARG A 140 3.12 0.42 1.50
CA ARG A 140 1.99 -0.46 1.20
C ARG A 140 1.63 -1.33 2.41
N LEU A 141 0.33 -1.53 2.63
CA LEU A 141 -0.24 -2.32 3.71
C LEU A 141 -1.07 -3.48 3.15
N VAL A 142 -0.85 -4.68 3.67
CA VAL A 142 -1.68 -5.86 3.37
C VAL A 142 -1.99 -6.61 4.65
N ILE A 143 -3.24 -7.04 4.84
CA ILE A 143 -3.66 -7.90 5.95
C ILE A 143 -3.87 -9.32 5.43
N LYS A 144 -3.18 -10.28 6.05
CA LYS A 144 -3.39 -11.72 5.83
C LYS A 144 -3.37 -12.46 7.18
N ASP A 145 -4.35 -13.30 7.42
CA ASP A 145 -4.42 -14.16 8.63
C ASP A 145 -4.27 -13.36 9.95
N ASN A 146 -4.93 -12.20 10.05
CA ASN A 146 -4.83 -11.25 11.17
C ASN A 146 -3.40 -10.71 11.41
N LEU A 147 -2.53 -10.78 10.43
CA LEU A 147 -1.21 -10.16 10.41
C LEU A 147 -1.18 -9.00 9.42
N LEU A 148 -0.52 -7.93 9.78
CA LEU A 148 -0.27 -6.76 8.94
C LEU A 148 1.13 -6.84 8.36
N TYR A 149 1.22 -6.82 7.05
CA TYR A 149 2.45 -6.66 6.30
C TYR A 149 2.58 -5.20 5.89
N ILE A 150 3.78 -4.65 6.10
CA ILE A 150 4.09 -3.24 5.86
C ILE A 150 5.35 -3.18 5.02
N THR A 151 5.34 -2.44 3.93
CA THR A 151 6.57 -2.16 3.18
C THR A 151 7.22 -0.88 3.68
N ALA A 152 8.50 -0.92 4.02
CA ALA A 152 9.33 0.22 4.36
C ALA A 152 10.45 0.37 3.33
N GLY A 153 10.49 1.48 2.60
CA GLY A 153 11.54 1.77 1.63
C GLY A 153 12.86 2.16 2.30
N GLU A 154 13.94 2.09 1.54
CA GLU A 154 15.31 2.32 2.04
C GLU A 154 15.68 3.81 2.22
N ARG A 155 14.73 4.72 1.94
CA ARG A 155 14.82 6.16 2.20
C ARG A 155 15.95 6.88 1.46
N GLY A 156 16.46 6.33 0.35
CA GLY A 156 17.59 6.86 -0.41
C GLY A 156 18.97 6.46 0.12
N GLU A 157 19.03 5.68 1.21
CA GLU A 157 20.28 5.24 1.85
C GLU A 157 20.86 3.94 1.28
N GLY A 158 20.24 3.40 0.22
CA GLY A 158 20.73 2.24 -0.53
C GLY A 158 21.05 1.01 0.34
N MET A 159 22.28 0.88 0.78
CA MET A 159 22.76 -0.30 1.52
C MET A 159 22.12 -0.49 2.91
N ILE A 160 21.41 0.47 3.45
CA ILE A 160 20.63 0.30 4.69
C ILE A 160 19.62 -0.85 4.54
N ALA A 161 19.15 -1.10 3.31
CA ALA A 161 18.24 -2.22 3.01
C ALA A 161 18.84 -3.61 3.28
N GLN A 162 20.15 -3.71 3.48
CA GLN A 162 20.84 -4.95 3.81
C GLN A 162 21.12 -5.08 5.32
N ASP A 163 20.77 -4.08 6.11
CA ASP A 163 21.02 -4.05 7.55
C ASP A 163 19.77 -4.51 8.34
N PRO A 164 19.77 -5.76 8.86
CA PRO A 164 18.61 -6.30 9.56
C PRO A 164 18.37 -5.68 10.96
N THR A 165 19.23 -4.78 11.39
CA THR A 165 19.08 -4.03 12.65
C THR A 165 18.33 -2.71 12.47
N LYS A 166 17.85 -2.47 11.23
CA LYS A 166 17.13 -1.25 10.83
C LYS A 166 15.92 -1.61 9.97
N HIS A 167 14.86 -0.81 10.05
CA HIS A 167 13.64 -1.07 9.28
C HIS A 167 13.67 -0.57 7.82
N PRO A 168 14.37 0.54 7.45
CA PRO A 168 14.39 0.99 6.08
C PRO A 168 14.90 -0.09 5.11
N GLY A 169 14.16 -0.30 4.00
CA GLY A 169 14.46 -1.34 3.02
C GLY A 169 13.95 -2.73 3.40
N SER A 170 12.89 -2.81 4.21
CA SER A 170 12.35 -4.08 4.72
C SER A 170 10.84 -4.23 4.48
N ILE A 171 10.39 -5.49 4.53
CA ILE A 171 8.99 -5.83 4.75
C ILE A 171 8.83 -6.21 6.22
N ILE A 172 7.92 -5.57 6.90
CA ILE A 172 7.60 -5.75 8.31
C ILE A 172 6.35 -6.62 8.42
N ARG A 173 6.30 -7.51 9.42
CA ARG A 173 5.11 -8.30 9.74
C ARG A 173 4.81 -8.22 11.23
N ILE A 174 3.64 -7.71 11.56
CA ILE A 174 3.16 -7.53 12.93
C ILE A 174 1.70 -7.99 13.08
N HIS A 175 1.23 -8.18 14.30
CA HIS A 175 -0.20 -8.28 14.58
C HIS A 175 -0.91 -6.93 14.37
N LEU A 176 -2.25 -6.95 14.21
CA LEU A 176 -3.07 -5.74 14.01
C LEU A 176 -3.08 -4.79 15.23
N ASP A 177 -2.49 -5.19 16.35
CA ASP A 177 -2.28 -4.38 17.55
C ASP A 177 -0.84 -3.89 17.72
N GLY A 178 0.03 -4.21 16.76
CA GLY A 178 1.46 -3.84 16.77
C GLY A 178 2.38 -4.85 17.43
N LYS A 179 1.85 -5.93 18.05
CA LYS A 179 2.70 -6.97 18.64
C LYS A 179 3.41 -7.78 17.57
N ILE A 180 4.56 -8.33 17.95
CA ILE A 180 5.42 -9.12 17.08
C ILE A 180 4.97 -10.58 17.07
N PRO A 181 4.69 -11.19 15.91
CA PRO A 181 4.35 -12.59 15.79
C PRO A 181 5.52 -13.49 16.20
N LYS A 182 5.25 -14.53 17.00
CA LYS A 182 6.27 -15.49 17.43
C LYS A 182 6.88 -16.31 16.29
N ASN A 183 6.18 -16.42 15.16
CA ASN A 183 6.56 -17.16 13.97
C ASN A 183 7.15 -16.28 12.85
N ASN A 184 7.62 -15.08 13.17
CA ASN A 184 8.42 -14.31 12.23
C ASN A 184 9.73 -15.08 11.92
N PRO A 185 10.30 -14.89 10.71
CA PRO A 185 11.54 -15.55 10.34
C PRO A 185 12.64 -15.30 11.38
N LYS A 186 13.36 -16.38 11.73
CA LYS A 186 14.56 -16.30 12.56
C LYS A 186 15.73 -16.82 11.74
N PHE A 187 16.74 -16.00 11.60
CA PHE A 187 17.91 -16.35 10.79
C PHE A 187 19.04 -16.79 11.70
N LYS A 188 19.47 -18.05 11.57
CA LYS A 188 20.56 -18.61 12.36
C LYS A 188 21.83 -17.76 12.23
N GLY A 189 22.46 -17.44 13.36
CA GLY A 189 23.66 -16.58 13.41
C GLY A 189 23.37 -15.09 13.14
N LYS A 190 22.12 -14.67 13.28
CA LYS A 190 21.66 -13.29 13.05
C LYS A 190 20.78 -12.80 14.20
N GLU A 191 21.29 -12.91 15.44
CA GLU A 191 20.55 -12.60 16.67
C GLU A 191 20.14 -11.12 16.76
N ASN A 192 20.81 -10.23 16.02
CA ASN A 192 20.54 -8.80 16.01
C ASN A 192 19.42 -8.37 15.04
N TRP A 193 18.77 -9.31 14.34
CA TRP A 193 17.63 -8.95 13.49
C TRP A 193 16.49 -8.40 14.34
N LEU A 194 15.91 -7.28 13.87
CA LEU A 194 14.69 -6.78 14.47
C LEU A 194 13.56 -7.81 14.28
N PRO A 195 12.89 -8.22 15.37
CA PRO A 195 12.00 -9.39 15.33
C PRO A 195 10.72 -9.17 14.50
N GLU A 196 10.36 -7.94 14.19
CA GLU A 196 9.25 -7.58 13.30
C GLU A 196 9.61 -7.64 11.82
N ILE A 197 10.89 -7.72 11.45
CA ILE A 197 11.31 -7.82 10.06
C ILE A 197 10.98 -9.20 9.50
N PHE A 198 10.23 -9.21 8.40
CA PHE A 198 9.89 -10.42 7.65
C PHE A 198 10.85 -10.65 6.50
N GLN A 199 11.30 -9.58 5.82
CA GLN A 199 12.22 -9.62 4.68
C GLN A 199 13.02 -8.32 4.63
N ILE A 200 14.29 -8.40 4.20
CA ILE A 200 15.15 -7.24 3.91
C ILE A 200 15.49 -7.18 2.42
N GLY A 201 16.18 -6.12 2.00
CA GLY A 201 16.73 -5.99 0.65
C GLY A 201 15.78 -5.38 -0.37
N VAL A 202 14.73 -4.68 0.08
CA VAL A 202 13.81 -4.00 -0.83
C VAL A 202 14.14 -2.51 -0.92
N ARG A 203 14.01 -1.94 -2.13
CA ARG A 203 14.32 -0.53 -2.34
C ARG A 203 13.14 0.38 -1.99
N ASN A 204 12.04 0.30 -2.73
CA ASN A 204 10.86 1.15 -2.57
C ASN A 204 9.59 0.42 -3.02
N PRO A 205 9.13 -0.60 -2.30
CA PRO A 205 7.97 -1.38 -2.72
C PRO A 205 6.68 -0.60 -2.48
N GLN A 206 6.13 -0.04 -3.54
CA GLN A 206 4.86 0.72 -3.54
C GLN A 206 3.66 -0.13 -3.97
N GLY A 207 3.87 -1.39 -4.29
CA GLY A 207 2.85 -2.38 -4.60
C GLY A 207 3.07 -3.64 -3.76
N MET A 208 2.01 -4.15 -3.17
CA MET A 208 1.95 -5.46 -2.48
C MET A 208 0.50 -5.90 -2.44
N ASP A 209 0.24 -7.14 -2.79
CA ASP A 209 -1.10 -7.72 -2.73
C ASP A 209 -1.02 -9.22 -2.45
N LEU A 210 -2.15 -9.82 -2.18
CA LEU A 210 -2.27 -11.27 -2.01
C LEU A 210 -2.45 -11.93 -3.36
N SER A 211 -1.74 -13.04 -3.58
CA SER A 211 -2.05 -13.91 -4.72
C SER A 211 -3.42 -14.55 -4.50
N PRO A 212 -4.25 -14.65 -5.57
CA PRO A 212 -5.51 -15.37 -5.52
C PRO A 212 -5.34 -16.84 -5.15
#